data_41ee9228fcb5aeaedb81a035257c909c
#
_entry.id   41ee9228fcb5aeaedb81a035257c909c
#
_cell.length_a   1.000
_cell.length_b   1.000
_cell.length_c   1.000
_cell.angle_alpha   90.00
_cell.angle_beta   90.00
_cell.angle_gamma   90.00
#
_symmetry.space_group_name_H-M   'P 1'
#
loop_
_entity.id
_entity.type
_entity.pdbx_description
1 polymer ?
#
loop_
_entity_poly.entity_id
_entity_poly.type
_entity_poly.pdbx_seq_one_letter_code
_entity_poly.pdbx_strand_id
1 'polypeptide(L)'
;MSTAKFCIRHKVSTLLAVIMIVIFGAVFTTQLQMSLLPDMEAPMAVVVCYYSGATPGDIEELVSRPLETAVLSVPGVDEVSSTSSDSVSQLQITYVDGTDLDIAATKLREQFDMLSLPDGATKPVIVNLNISDLMPTAMIALTGDDLSQLQSLAENVVAPALERI
;
A
#
# COMPACT_ATOMS: atom_id res chain seq x y z
N MET A 1 24.14 23.36 41.91
CA MET A 1 23.31 22.90 43.04
C MET A 1 22.96 21.47 42.72
N SER A 2 23.36 20.51 43.58
CA SER A 2 23.09 19.05 43.24
C SER A 2 21.60 18.76 43.34
N THR A 3 21.01 18.22 42.26
CA THR A 3 19.63 17.71 42.19
C THR A 3 19.26 16.83 43.39
N ALA A 4 20.22 16.05 43.92
CA ALA A 4 20.06 15.23 45.07
C ALA A 4 19.67 16.01 46.37
N LYS A 5 20.29 17.17 46.60
CA LYS A 5 19.98 18.03 47.79
C LYS A 5 18.58 18.63 47.68
N PHE A 6 18.13 18.96 46.46
CA PHE A 6 16.78 19.46 46.22
C PHE A 6 15.71 18.40 46.50
N CYS A 7 15.94 17.16 46.03
CA CYS A 7 15.03 16.03 46.26
C CYS A 7 14.87 15.68 47.75
N ILE A 8 15.95 15.73 48.51
CA ILE A 8 15.91 15.45 49.98
C ILE A 8 15.16 16.56 50.73
N ARG A 9 15.30 17.80 50.32
CA ARG A 9 14.67 18.97 50.98
C ARG A 9 13.17 19.07 50.71
N HIS A 10 12.70 18.59 49.53
CA HIS A 10 11.30 18.65 49.10
C HIS A 10 10.72 17.25 48.87
N LYS A 11 10.65 16.45 49.95
CA LYS A 11 10.22 15.04 49.85
C LYS A 11 8.86 14.83 49.18
N VAL A 12 7.89 15.69 49.47
CA VAL A 12 6.53 15.60 48.91
C VAL A 12 6.51 15.93 47.40
N SER A 13 7.22 16.98 47.00
CA SER A 13 7.31 17.36 45.57
C SER A 13 8.02 16.30 44.73
N THR A 14 9.07 15.69 45.29
CA THR A 14 9.80 14.61 44.64
C THR A 14 8.93 13.37 44.47
N LEU A 15 8.19 12.98 45.52
CA LEU A 15 7.26 11.86 45.46
C LEU A 15 6.18 12.09 44.38
N LEU A 16 5.62 13.29 44.33
CA LEU A 16 4.57 13.67 43.40
C LEU A 16 5.09 13.65 41.95
N ALA A 17 6.32 14.13 41.72
CA ALA A 17 6.97 14.08 40.40
C ALA A 17 7.22 12.63 39.94
N VAL A 18 7.64 11.72 40.84
CA VAL A 18 7.84 10.32 40.49
C VAL A 18 6.51 9.65 40.15
N ILE A 19 5.45 9.89 40.94
CA ILE A 19 4.10 9.37 40.63
C ILE A 19 3.61 9.88 39.27
N MET A 20 3.81 11.15 38.97
CA MET A 20 3.42 11.72 37.68
C MET A 20 4.15 11.02 36.51
N ILE A 21 5.46 10.82 36.63
CA ILE A 21 6.24 10.11 35.58
C ILE A 21 5.75 8.66 35.39
N VAL A 22 5.43 7.96 36.49
CA VAL A 22 4.91 6.58 36.39
C VAL A 22 3.53 6.56 35.71
N ILE A 23 2.64 7.48 36.04
CA ILE A 23 1.31 7.57 35.44
C ILE A 23 1.44 7.90 33.94
N PHE A 24 2.25 8.91 33.58
CA PHE A 24 2.50 9.24 32.18
C PHE A 24 3.13 8.06 31.43
N GLY A 25 4.12 7.38 32.00
CA GLY A 25 4.72 6.19 31.42
C GLY A 25 3.70 5.08 31.13
N ALA A 26 2.82 4.80 32.08
CA ALA A 26 1.77 3.80 31.92
C ALA A 26 0.76 4.19 30.82
N VAL A 27 0.33 5.45 30.78
CA VAL A 27 -0.59 5.95 29.74
C VAL A 27 0.06 5.92 28.37
N PHE A 28 1.30 6.36 28.24
CA PHE A 28 2.00 6.33 26.95
C PHE A 28 2.25 4.90 26.47
N THR A 29 2.54 3.95 27.36
CA THR A 29 2.74 2.55 26.98
C THR A 29 1.48 1.92 26.37
N THR A 30 0.29 2.30 26.84
CA THR A 30 -0.98 1.80 26.28
C THR A 30 -1.37 2.44 24.94
N GLN A 31 -0.77 3.58 24.61
CA GLN A 31 -1.01 4.27 23.33
C GLN A 31 0.04 3.96 22.26
N LEU A 32 1.11 3.25 22.58
CA LEU A 32 2.06 2.79 21.58
C LEU A 32 1.37 1.73 20.73
N GLN A 33 1.07 2.10 19.49
CA GLN A 33 0.68 1.13 18.47
C GLN A 33 1.94 0.31 18.15
N MET A 34 1.92 -0.96 18.52
CA MET A 34 2.95 -1.90 18.06
C MET A 34 2.66 -2.24 16.60
N SER A 35 3.18 -1.46 15.67
CA SER A 35 3.33 -1.92 14.30
C SER A 35 4.51 -2.88 14.25
N LEU A 36 4.24 -4.15 13.98
CA LEU A 36 5.26 -5.21 13.85
C LEU A 36 6.12 -5.03 12.59
N LEU A 37 5.65 -4.24 11.65
CA LEU A 37 6.35 -3.86 10.43
C LEU A 37 6.41 -2.33 10.39
N PRO A 38 7.58 -1.71 10.12
CA PRO A 38 7.58 -0.32 9.73
C PRO A 38 6.64 -0.18 8.53
N ASP A 39 5.86 0.90 8.48
CA ASP A 39 5.03 1.23 7.34
C ASP A 39 5.96 1.33 6.11
N MET A 40 6.16 0.21 5.45
CA MET A 40 6.81 0.16 4.14
C MET A 40 5.75 0.52 3.09
N GLU A 41 5.20 1.72 3.26
CA GLU A 41 4.34 2.33 2.27
C GLU A 41 5.22 2.91 1.17
N ALA A 42 5.76 2.03 0.32
CA ALA A 42 6.10 2.49 -1.01
C ALA A 42 4.77 2.58 -1.77
N PRO A 43 4.21 3.77 -1.94
CA PRO A 43 2.96 3.93 -2.67
C PRO A 43 3.18 3.47 -4.11
N MET A 44 2.40 2.49 -4.56
CA MET A 44 2.56 1.88 -5.87
C MET A 44 1.25 1.93 -6.65
N ALA A 45 1.36 2.08 -7.96
CA ALA A 45 0.25 1.91 -8.88
C ALA A 45 0.63 0.95 -10.00
N VAL A 46 -0.34 0.19 -10.45
CA VAL A 46 -0.21 -0.66 -11.64
C VAL A 46 -1.14 -0.13 -12.72
N VAL A 47 -0.59 0.06 -13.90
CA VAL A 47 -1.33 0.47 -15.10
C VAL A 47 -1.37 -0.71 -16.05
N VAL A 48 -2.57 -1.08 -16.49
CA VAL A 48 -2.75 -2.17 -17.47
C VAL A 48 -3.44 -1.62 -18.71
N CYS A 49 -2.87 -1.93 -19.87
CA CYS A 49 -3.41 -1.58 -21.17
C CYS A 49 -3.45 -2.83 -22.05
N TYR A 50 -4.59 -3.08 -22.69
CA TYR A 50 -4.75 -4.22 -23.60
C TYR A 50 -4.70 -3.73 -25.06
N TYR A 51 -3.93 -4.43 -25.90
CA TYR A 51 -3.90 -4.24 -27.34
C TYR A 51 -4.00 -5.61 -28.01
N SER A 52 -5.21 -5.99 -28.36
CA SER A 52 -5.52 -7.34 -28.82
C SER A 52 -4.81 -7.67 -30.14
N GLY A 53 -4.14 -8.81 -30.17
CA GLY A 53 -3.45 -9.33 -31.35
C GLY A 53 -2.07 -8.74 -31.62
N ALA A 54 -1.58 -7.82 -30.80
CA ALA A 54 -0.25 -7.28 -30.92
C ALA A 54 0.81 -8.22 -30.31
N THR A 55 1.99 -8.24 -30.93
CA THR A 55 3.15 -8.96 -30.38
C THR A 55 3.79 -8.17 -29.23
N PRO A 56 4.60 -8.80 -28.34
CA PRO A 56 5.28 -8.09 -27.26
C PRO A 56 6.12 -6.90 -27.72
N GLY A 57 6.76 -7.01 -28.90
CA GLY A 57 7.53 -5.93 -29.48
C GLY A 57 6.68 -4.75 -29.93
N ASP A 58 5.52 -5.03 -30.56
CA ASP A 58 4.56 -3.98 -30.93
C ASP A 58 3.96 -3.29 -29.69
N ILE A 59 3.67 -4.07 -28.65
CA ILE A 59 3.19 -3.56 -27.36
C ILE A 59 4.23 -2.64 -26.73
N GLU A 60 5.49 -3.04 -26.70
CA GLU A 60 6.58 -2.23 -26.14
C GLU A 60 6.69 -0.89 -26.87
N GLU A 61 6.73 -0.91 -28.21
CA GLU A 61 6.98 0.30 -28.99
C GLU A 61 5.77 1.23 -29.04
N LEU A 62 4.56 0.67 -29.24
CA LEU A 62 3.35 1.45 -29.52
C LEU A 62 2.53 1.78 -28.27
N VAL A 63 2.71 1.03 -27.18
CA VAL A 63 1.91 1.18 -25.97
C VAL A 63 2.78 1.47 -24.74
N SER A 64 3.75 0.59 -24.41
CA SER A 64 4.51 0.71 -23.17
C SER A 64 5.38 1.97 -23.15
N ARG A 65 6.16 2.24 -24.17
CA ARG A 65 7.04 3.43 -24.23
C ARG A 65 6.29 4.77 -24.17
N PRO A 66 5.19 4.99 -24.94
CA PRO A 66 4.37 6.19 -24.75
C PRO A 66 3.80 6.34 -23.35
N LEU A 67 3.32 5.24 -22.75
CA LEU A 67 2.81 5.24 -21.38
C LEU A 67 3.90 5.55 -20.35
N GLU A 68 5.09 4.94 -20.46
CA GLU A 68 6.24 5.24 -19.60
C GLU A 68 6.62 6.72 -19.66
N THR A 69 6.69 7.28 -20.86
CA THR A 69 7.03 8.69 -21.06
C THR A 69 6.01 9.61 -20.38
N ALA A 70 4.73 9.27 -20.46
CA ALA A 70 3.65 10.02 -19.83
C ALA A 70 3.73 9.91 -18.29
N VAL A 71 3.99 8.70 -17.77
CA VAL A 71 4.11 8.45 -16.33
C VAL A 71 5.29 9.22 -15.74
N LEU A 72 6.45 9.22 -16.39
CA LEU A 72 7.65 9.93 -15.95
C LEU A 72 7.46 11.46 -15.90
N SER A 73 6.46 12.00 -16.59
CA SER A 73 6.12 13.42 -16.51
C SER A 73 5.32 13.80 -15.25
N VAL A 74 4.80 12.81 -14.53
CA VAL A 74 3.96 13.03 -13.34
C VAL A 74 4.85 13.27 -12.12
N PRO A 75 4.67 14.36 -11.36
CA PRO A 75 5.44 14.63 -10.16
C PRO A 75 5.19 13.57 -9.08
N GLY A 76 6.24 13.15 -8.41
CA GLY A 76 6.18 12.15 -7.32
C GLY A 76 6.43 10.72 -7.78
N VAL A 77 6.63 10.46 -9.07
CA VAL A 77 7.08 9.16 -9.58
C VAL A 77 8.58 9.00 -9.29
N ASP A 78 8.95 7.90 -8.66
CA ASP A 78 10.33 7.53 -8.35
C ASP A 78 10.89 6.55 -9.39
N GLU A 79 10.16 5.45 -9.62
CA GLU A 79 10.56 4.41 -10.55
C GLU A 79 9.38 3.91 -11.39
N VAL A 80 9.65 3.57 -12.64
CA VAL A 80 8.69 2.96 -13.56
C VAL A 80 9.31 1.70 -14.14
N SER A 81 8.61 0.59 -14.02
CA SER A 81 8.98 -0.68 -14.65
C SER A 81 7.84 -1.16 -15.53
N SER A 82 8.12 -1.55 -16.76
CA SER A 82 7.11 -2.07 -17.66
C SER A 82 7.35 -3.53 -18.04
N THR A 83 6.29 -4.24 -18.29
CA THR A 83 6.29 -5.61 -18.80
C THR A 83 5.34 -5.69 -19.98
N SER A 84 5.90 -6.00 -21.16
CA SER A 84 5.15 -6.18 -22.40
C SER A 84 4.98 -7.68 -22.69
N SER A 85 3.73 -8.14 -22.74
CA SER A 85 3.36 -9.51 -23.07
C SER A 85 2.43 -9.53 -24.30
N ASP A 86 2.07 -10.73 -24.79
CA ASP A 86 1.10 -10.85 -25.88
C ASP A 86 -0.21 -10.14 -25.55
N SER A 87 -0.56 -9.13 -26.32
CA SER A 87 -1.79 -8.34 -26.17
C SER A 87 -1.93 -7.50 -24.89
N VAL A 88 -0.91 -7.43 -24.02
CA VAL A 88 -0.98 -6.73 -22.71
C VAL A 88 0.28 -5.96 -22.42
N SER A 89 0.13 -4.68 -22.05
CA SER A 89 1.16 -3.86 -21.41
C SER A 89 0.80 -3.67 -19.95
N GLN A 90 1.75 -3.93 -19.06
CA GLN A 90 1.62 -3.68 -17.63
C GLN A 90 2.76 -2.78 -17.17
N LEU A 91 2.43 -1.63 -16.59
CA LEU A 91 3.39 -0.73 -15.99
C LEU A 91 3.21 -0.77 -14.47
N GLN A 92 4.32 -0.91 -13.76
CA GLN A 92 4.40 -0.75 -12.32
C GLN A 92 5.08 0.58 -12.02
N ILE A 93 4.41 1.41 -11.25
CA ILE A 93 4.85 2.75 -10.90
C ILE A 93 5.09 2.77 -9.40
N THR A 94 6.28 3.15 -8.99
CA THR A 94 6.63 3.40 -7.58
C THR A 94 6.70 4.90 -7.37
N TYR A 95 6.06 5.40 -6.33
CA TYR A 95 6.09 6.82 -5.97
C TYR A 95 7.01 7.07 -4.79
N VAL A 96 7.43 8.31 -4.65
CA VAL A 96 8.17 8.79 -3.48
C VAL A 96 7.26 8.74 -2.24
N ASP A 97 7.84 8.39 -1.09
CA ASP A 97 7.13 8.35 0.19
C ASP A 97 6.37 9.65 0.47
N GLY A 98 5.13 9.50 0.94
CA GLY A 98 4.24 10.63 1.23
C GLY A 98 3.51 11.19 0.01
N THR A 99 3.62 10.56 -1.16
CA THR A 99 2.84 10.95 -2.34
C THR A 99 1.37 10.54 -2.15
N ASP A 100 0.45 11.50 -2.37
CA ASP A 100 -0.99 11.23 -2.37
C ASP A 100 -1.36 10.47 -3.66
N LEU A 101 -1.72 9.19 -3.51
CA LEU A 101 -2.04 8.29 -4.62
C LEU A 101 -3.28 8.73 -5.41
N ASP A 102 -4.25 9.38 -4.78
CA ASP A 102 -5.47 9.83 -5.47
C ASP A 102 -5.18 11.01 -6.38
N ILE A 103 -4.33 11.93 -5.90
CA ILE A 103 -3.85 13.07 -6.71
C ILE A 103 -2.96 12.56 -7.84
N ALA A 104 -2.05 11.63 -7.58
CA ALA A 104 -1.19 11.03 -8.57
C ALA A 104 -1.99 10.29 -9.64
N ALA A 105 -2.97 9.47 -9.25
CA ALA A 105 -3.85 8.76 -10.17
C ALA A 105 -4.68 9.72 -11.06
N THR A 106 -5.12 10.85 -10.51
CA THR A 106 -5.84 11.86 -11.28
C THR A 106 -4.93 12.47 -12.36
N LYS A 107 -3.70 12.85 -12.00
CA LYS A 107 -2.71 13.38 -12.95
C LYS A 107 -2.32 12.36 -14.01
N LEU A 108 -2.18 11.07 -13.64
CA LEU A 108 -1.93 10.01 -14.60
C LEU A 108 -3.06 9.88 -15.62
N ARG A 109 -4.33 9.92 -15.18
CA ARG A 109 -5.49 9.88 -16.09
C ARG A 109 -5.47 11.05 -17.05
N GLU A 110 -5.17 12.26 -16.58
CA GLU A 110 -5.05 13.44 -17.43
C GLU A 110 -3.94 13.27 -18.50
N GLN A 111 -2.79 12.71 -18.12
CA GLN A 111 -1.70 12.43 -19.06
C GLN A 111 -2.09 11.35 -20.08
N PHE A 112 -2.75 10.29 -19.64
CA PHE A 112 -3.19 9.21 -20.52
C PHE A 112 -4.29 9.63 -21.49
N ASP A 113 -5.18 10.53 -21.08
CA ASP A 113 -6.20 11.10 -21.99
C ASP A 113 -5.61 12.00 -23.09
N MET A 114 -4.40 12.52 -22.88
CA MET A 114 -3.65 13.28 -23.91
C MET A 114 -2.85 12.39 -24.86
N LEU A 115 -2.66 11.11 -24.52
CA LEU A 115 -1.90 10.15 -25.33
C LEU A 115 -2.73 9.64 -26.49
N SER A 116 -2.12 9.65 -27.69
CA SER A 116 -2.68 8.98 -28.85
C SER A 116 -2.15 7.56 -28.91
N LEU A 117 -2.92 6.62 -28.37
CA LEU A 117 -2.65 5.18 -28.49
C LEU A 117 -3.16 4.66 -29.84
N PRO A 118 -2.61 3.52 -30.34
CA PRO A 118 -3.04 2.94 -31.61
C PRO A 118 -4.50 2.47 -31.56
N ASP A 119 -5.16 2.49 -32.73
CA ASP A 119 -6.51 1.98 -32.90
C ASP A 119 -6.59 0.51 -32.47
N GLY A 120 -7.46 0.18 -31.52
CA GLY A 120 -7.61 -1.17 -30.97
C GLY A 120 -6.94 -1.37 -29.60
N ALA A 121 -6.11 -0.44 -29.14
CA ALA A 121 -5.67 -0.42 -27.75
C ALA A 121 -6.79 0.09 -26.82
N THR A 122 -6.95 -0.56 -25.66
CA THR A 122 -7.92 -0.11 -24.66
C THR A 122 -7.36 1.10 -23.90
N LYS A 123 -8.24 1.87 -23.27
CA LYS A 123 -7.78 2.90 -22.31
C LYS A 123 -7.01 2.26 -21.16
N PRO A 124 -5.87 2.86 -20.74
CA PRO A 124 -5.11 2.37 -19.60
C PRO A 124 -5.95 2.38 -18.31
N VAL A 125 -5.96 1.27 -17.60
CA VAL A 125 -6.63 1.15 -16.31
C VAL A 125 -5.59 1.29 -15.20
N ILE A 126 -5.81 2.22 -14.28
CA ILE A 126 -4.92 2.48 -13.14
C ILE A 126 -5.51 1.77 -11.92
N VAL A 127 -4.70 0.94 -11.27
CA VAL A 127 -4.99 0.27 -10.02
C VAL A 127 -3.97 0.72 -8.99
N ASN A 128 -4.41 1.48 -7.99
CA ASN A 128 -3.56 1.84 -6.85
C ASN A 128 -3.41 0.62 -5.95
N LEU A 129 -2.18 0.29 -5.60
CA LEU A 129 -1.87 -0.82 -4.71
C LEU A 129 -1.18 -0.26 -3.46
N ASN A 130 -1.86 -0.40 -2.32
CA ASN A 130 -1.20 -0.25 -1.04
C ASN A 130 -0.73 -1.63 -0.60
N ILE A 131 0.56 -1.77 -0.30
CA ILE A 131 1.12 -3.05 0.17
C ILE A 131 0.40 -3.53 1.43
N SER A 132 -0.06 -2.59 2.26
CA SER A 132 -0.85 -2.88 3.46
C SER A 132 -2.17 -3.60 3.14
N ASP A 133 -2.81 -3.28 2.00
CA ASP A 133 -4.07 -3.90 1.57
C ASP A 133 -3.86 -5.31 0.99
N LEU A 134 -2.63 -5.61 0.55
CA LEU A 134 -2.25 -6.93 0.03
C LEU A 134 -1.83 -7.91 1.13
N MET A 135 -1.52 -7.41 2.33
CA MET A 135 -1.17 -8.27 3.45
C MET A 135 -2.42 -8.83 4.13
N PRO A 136 -2.59 -10.15 4.17
CA PRO A 136 -3.71 -10.74 4.88
C PRO A 136 -3.58 -10.44 6.37
N THR A 137 -4.60 -9.83 6.96
CA THR A 137 -4.65 -9.53 8.40
C THR A 137 -4.62 -10.81 9.24
N ALA A 138 -5.14 -11.91 8.70
CA ALA A 138 -5.09 -13.23 9.31
C ALA A 138 -5.09 -14.32 8.24
N MET A 139 -4.32 -15.37 8.47
CA MET A 139 -4.34 -16.59 7.67
C MET A 139 -4.92 -17.72 8.50
N ILE A 140 -6.03 -18.29 8.03
CA ILE A 140 -6.69 -19.45 8.67
C ILE A 140 -6.56 -20.63 7.74
N ALA A 141 -5.91 -21.71 8.20
CA ALA A 141 -5.82 -22.96 7.49
C ALA A 141 -6.94 -23.92 7.94
N LEU A 142 -7.76 -24.35 7.02
CA LEU A 142 -8.76 -25.40 7.24
C LEU A 142 -8.19 -26.71 6.70
N THR A 143 -8.19 -27.76 7.51
CA THR A 143 -7.69 -29.08 7.15
C THR A 143 -8.80 -30.14 7.28
N GLY A 144 -8.89 -31.04 6.34
CA GLY A 144 -9.88 -32.15 6.32
C GLY A 144 -9.73 -33.00 5.08
N ASP A 145 -10.47 -34.10 5.02
CA ASP A 145 -10.34 -35.11 3.97
C ASP A 145 -11.08 -34.73 2.67
N ASP A 146 -12.05 -33.83 2.72
CA ASP A 146 -12.86 -33.42 1.56
C ASP A 146 -12.75 -31.91 1.29
N LEU A 147 -12.03 -31.56 0.23
CA LEU A 147 -11.81 -30.18 -0.19
C LEU A 147 -13.09 -29.40 -0.53
N SER A 148 -14.11 -30.11 -1.09
CA SER A 148 -15.36 -29.48 -1.49
C SER A 148 -16.21 -29.05 -0.29
N GLN A 149 -16.21 -29.87 0.76
CA GLN A 149 -16.87 -29.54 2.02
C GLN A 149 -16.12 -28.42 2.75
N LEU A 150 -14.78 -28.45 2.74
CA LEU A 150 -13.94 -27.40 3.33
C LEU A 150 -14.15 -26.04 2.66
N GLN A 151 -14.24 -26.01 1.33
CA GLN A 151 -14.51 -24.78 0.60
C GLN A 151 -15.88 -24.20 0.94
N SER A 152 -16.91 -25.05 0.96
CA SER A 152 -18.26 -24.63 1.32
C SER A 152 -18.37 -24.14 2.78
N LEU A 153 -17.61 -24.74 3.69
CA LEU A 153 -17.52 -24.31 5.08
C LEU A 153 -16.78 -22.97 5.21
N ALA A 154 -15.69 -22.81 4.45
CA ALA A 154 -14.93 -21.54 4.43
C ALA A 154 -15.79 -20.37 3.95
N GLU A 155 -16.49 -20.55 2.82
CA GLU A 155 -17.29 -19.48 2.19
C GLU A 155 -18.59 -19.18 2.95
N ASN A 156 -19.28 -20.19 3.46
CA ASN A 156 -20.62 -19.99 4.03
C ASN A 156 -20.64 -19.81 5.57
N VAL A 157 -19.60 -20.22 6.27
CA VAL A 157 -19.58 -20.20 7.73
C VAL A 157 -18.44 -19.34 8.25
N VAL A 158 -17.20 -19.59 7.78
CA VAL A 158 -16.00 -18.93 8.35
C VAL A 158 -15.90 -17.48 7.88
N ALA A 159 -16.02 -17.23 6.57
CA ALA A 159 -15.89 -15.87 6.04
C ALA A 159 -16.95 -14.91 6.63
N PRO A 160 -18.25 -15.21 6.69
CA PRO A 160 -19.23 -14.32 7.29
C PRO A 160 -19.09 -14.15 8.81
N ALA A 161 -18.49 -15.13 9.49
CA ALA A 161 -18.23 -15.03 10.93
C ALA A 161 -17.08 -14.08 11.23
N LEU A 162 -16.07 -14.02 10.36
CA LEU A 162 -14.91 -13.13 10.47
C LEU A 162 -15.25 -11.68 10.08
N GLU A 163 -16.11 -11.49 9.08
CA GLU A 163 -16.56 -10.15 8.65
C GLU A 163 -17.41 -9.41 9.71
N ARG A 164 -17.87 -10.12 10.74
CA ARG A 164 -18.70 -9.55 11.82
C ARG A 164 -17.89 -9.09 13.04
N ILE A 165 -16.59 -9.34 13.06
CA ILE A 165 -15.70 -8.94 14.15
C ILE A 165 -15.03 -7.61 13.83
#